data_0f872a26a8933ad3ae4da9d6ebe9be56
#
_entry.id   0f872a26a8933ad3ae4da9d6ebe9be56
#
_cell.length_a   1.000
_cell.length_b   1.000
_cell.length_c   1.000
_cell.angle_alpha   90.00
_cell.angle_beta   90.00
_cell.angle_gamma   90.00
#
_symmetry.space_group_name_H-M   'P 1'
#
loop_
_entity.id
_entity.type
_entity.pdbx_description
1 polymer ?
#
loop_
_entity_poly.entity_id
_entity_poly.type
_entity_poly.pdbx_seq_one_letter_code
_entity_poly.pdbx_strand_id
1 'polypeptide(L)'
;MLETTDGKKVKIEFGSIHEFVDYITKTPLNDSFRWAKLSSTSSGSYWYGTKSFEEASDLLKYGWPDMSEKLNTKLKAEGKMEPAYVSKIVYDVQGFQPIVPLYLQGVPTSMVSRKKVVMKQKVITINKDVSYNGGTTTDTMMEESIKAFRIIKRLETQGYRVNLNVCLGTKRWPSSNGNTSEQYYVRIRVKSANEKLNVSKLAFPLVNPSMLRRILFRFIEVYPSVSKSFVNGYGYPADDKDMKREFDGITLPAFISTDIDKIKNLEDIKGLKI
;
A
#
# COMPACT_ATOMS: atom_id res chain seq x y z
N MET A 1 11.50 0.44 12.92
CA MET A 1 10.30 1.18 13.36
C MET A 1 10.69 2.62 13.68
N LEU A 2 9.94 3.56 13.17
CA LEU A 2 10.08 4.99 13.45
C LEU A 2 8.77 5.47 14.09
N GLU A 3 8.88 6.20 15.21
CA GLU A 3 7.75 6.85 15.89
C GLU A 3 7.93 8.35 15.89
N THR A 4 6.88 9.08 15.56
CA THR A 4 6.84 10.53 15.61
C THR A 4 5.58 10.97 16.32
N THR A 5 5.71 11.85 17.32
CA THR A 5 4.58 12.40 18.08
C THR A 5 4.46 13.90 17.84
N ASP A 6 3.26 14.35 17.46
CA ASP A 6 2.91 15.76 17.32
C ASP A 6 1.61 16.02 18.08
N GLY A 7 1.74 16.60 19.28
CA GLY A 7 0.61 16.80 20.19
C GLY A 7 -0.09 15.50 20.55
N LYS A 8 -1.34 15.35 20.10
CA LYS A 8 -2.17 14.13 20.31
C LYS A 8 -2.15 13.15 19.14
N LYS A 9 -1.27 13.38 18.17
CA LYS A 9 -1.08 12.50 17.02
C LYS A 9 0.18 11.70 17.18
N VAL A 10 0.10 10.40 16.96
CA VAL A 10 1.23 9.49 16.96
C VAL A 10 1.29 8.79 15.63
N LYS A 11 2.41 8.92 14.94
CA LYS A 11 2.68 8.28 13.67
C LYS A 11 3.76 7.21 13.84
N ILE A 12 3.46 6.00 13.39
CA ILE A 12 4.33 4.85 13.54
C ILE A 12 4.57 4.23 12.16
N GLU A 13 5.84 4.03 11.80
CA GLU A 13 6.23 3.53 10.50
C GLU A 13 7.11 2.30 10.61
N PHE A 14 6.77 1.27 9.85
CA PHE A 14 7.54 0.04 9.71
C PHE A 14 8.12 -0.05 8.29
N GLY A 15 9.43 -0.29 8.21
CA GLY A 15 10.16 -0.36 6.95
C GLY A 15 9.90 -1.63 6.15
N SER A 16 9.31 -2.67 6.76
CA SER A 16 8.96 -3.93 6.11
C SER A 16 7.86 -4.69 6.86
N ILE A 17 7.23 -5.65 6.16
CA ILE A 17 6.31 -6.61 6.77
C ILE A 17 7.02 -7.44 7.86
N HIS A 18 8.26 -7.87 7.63
CA HIS A 18 9.00 -8.68 8.60
C HIS A 18 9.21 -7.94 9.91
N GLU A 19 9.67 -6.69 9.84
CA GLU A 19 9.84 -5.84 11.02
C GLU A 19 8.52 -5.69 11.79
N PHE A 20 7.43 -5.47 11.08
CA PHE A 20 6.12 -5.31 11.68
C PHE A 20 5.61 -6.59 12.34
N VAL A 21 5.68 -7.72 11.64
CA VAL A 21 5.22 -9.01 12.19
C VAL A 21 6.07 -9.43 13.39
N ASP A 22 7.38 -9.24 13.32
CA ASP A 22 8.28 -9.48 14.44
C ASP A 22 7.89 -8.65 15.66
N TYR A 23 7.57 -7.38 15.45
CA TYR A 23 7.13 -6.50 16.52
C TYR A 23 5.85 -7.01 17.19
N ILE A 24 4.78 -7.28 16.42
CA ILE A 24 3.48 -7.68 16.97
C ILE A 24 3.46 -9.11 17.57
N THR A 25 4.42 -9.96 17.20
CA THR A 25 4.54 -11.31 17.74
C THR A 25 5.41 -11.38 18.98
N LYS A 26 6.48 -10.58 19.05
CA LYS A 26 7.43 -10.59 20.17
C LYS A 26 7.00 -9.66 21.32
N THR A 27 6.22 -8.62 21.01
CA THR A 27 5.76 -7.68 22.03
C THR A 27 4.63 -8.30 22.85
N PRO A 28 4.75 -8.30 24.19
CA PRO A 28 3.71 -8.83 25.05
C PRO A 28 2.42 -8.01 24.93
N LEU A 29 1.28 -8.66 25.16
CA LEU A 29 -0.01 -7.98 25.25
C LEU A 29 -0.03 -7.01 26.42
N ASN A 30 -0.70 -5.90 26.24
CA ASN A 30 -1.02 -5.02 27.35
C ASN A 30 -2.26 -5.57 28.09
N ASP A 31 -2.04 -6.17 29.26
CA ASP A 31 -3.12 -6.77 30.07
C ASP A 31 -4.17 -5.76 30.55
N SER A 32 -3.85 -4.45 30.54
CA SER A 32 -4.78 -3.38 30.85
C SER A 32 -5.78 -3.09 29.74
N PHE A 33 -5.55 -3.60 28.52
CA PHE A 33 -6.44 -3.41 27.40
C PHE A 33 -7.59 -4.41 27.44
N ARG A 34 -8.83 -3.93 27.64
CA ARG A 34 -10.03 -4.78 27.83
C ARG A 34 -10.26 -5.79 26.71
N TRP A 35 -9.87 -5.44 25.48
CA TRP A 35 -10.01 -6.25 24.28
C TRP A 35 -8.73 -7.02 23.93
N ALA A 36 -7.73 -7.02 24.83
CA ALA A 36 -6.50 -7.77 24.62
C ALA A 36 -6.80 -9.23 24.27
N LYS A 37 -6.05 -9.75 23.29
CA LYS A 37 -6.21 -11.10 22.74
C LYS A 37 -7.40 -11.32 21.81
N LEU A 38 -8.35 -10.38 21.64
CA LEU A 38 -9.52 -10.64 20.82
C LEU A 38 -9.14 -10.92 19.35
N SER A 39 -8.14 -10.20 18.79
CA SER A 39 -7.63 -10.44 17.46
C SER A 39 -7.02 -11.82 17.25
N SER A 40 -6.43 -12.41 18.31
CA SER A 40 -5.74 -13.70 18.28
C SER A 40 -6.61 -14.87 18.75
N THR A 41 -7.54 -14.65 19.69
CA THR A 41 -8.34 -15.74 20.30
C THR A 41 -9.70 -15.96 19.64
N SER A 42 -10.22 -14.99 18.89
CA SER A 42 -11.54 -15.12 18.29
C SER A 42 -11.55 -16.09 17.11
N SER A 43 -12.53 -16.99 17.09
CA SER A 43 -12.66 -18.11 16.13
C SER A 43 -13.55 -17.82 14.91
N GLY A 44 -14.04 -16.61 14.72
CA GLY A 44 -14.95 -16.26 13.61
C GLY A 44 -14.25 -16.05 12.28
N SER A 45 -14.19 -17.05 11.40
CA SER A 45 -13.52 -16.93 10.09
C SER A 45 -14.25 -15.97 9.12
N TYR A 46 -15.57 -15.90 9.18
CA TYR A 46 -16.36 -15.06 8.27
C TYR A 46 -16.03 -13.57 8.40
N TRP A 47 -16.06 -13.03 9.61
CA TRP A 47 -15.79 -11.62 9.84
C TRP A 47 -14.29 -11.29 9.76
N TYR A 48 -13.44 -12.17 10.30
CA TYR A 48 -11.99 -11.94 10.30
C TYR A 48 -11.33 -12.18 8.94
N GLY A 49 -11.84 -13.10 8.12
CA GLY A 49 -11.25 -13.46 6.83
C GLY A 49 -10.21 -14.58 6.90
N THR A 50 -9.78 -15.01 8.10
CA THR A 50 -8.94 -16.19 8.37
C THR A 50 -9.44 -16.91 9.63
N LYS A 51 -9.05 -18.16 9.78
CA LYS A 51 -9.45 -18.98 10.94
C LYS A 51 -8.73 -18.56 12.21
N SER A 52 -7.46 -18.17 12.11
CA SER A 52 -6.63 -17.80 13.26
C SER A 52 -5.69 -16.63 12.95
N PHE A 53 -5.04 -16.11 14.00
CA PHE A 53 -3.99 -15.11 13.89
C PHE A 53 -2.72 -15.68 13.25
N GLU A 54 -2.39 -16.93 13.55
CA GLU A 54 -1.25 -17.66 12.99
C GLU A 54 -1.42 -17.79 11.47
N GLU A 55 -2.59 -18.24 11.00
CA GLU A 55 -2.91 -18.29 9.57
C GLU A 55 -2.76 -16.91 8.91
N ALA A 56 -3.28 -15.86 9.54
CA ALA A 56 -3.14 -14.49 9.02
C ALA A 56 -1.66 -14.05 8.95
N SER A 57 -0.87 -14.39 9.96
CA SER A 57 0.56 -14.08 10.01
C SER A 57 1.36 -14.82 8.95
N ASP A 58 1.04 -16.09 8.72
CA ASP A 58 1.67 -16.90 7.69
C ASP A 58 1.33 -16.41 6.28
N LEU A 59 0.07 -16.09 6.01
CA LEU A 59 -0.34 -15.51 4.74
C LEU A 59 0.30 -14.14 4.49
N LEU A 60 0.52 -13.35 5.54
CA LEU A 60 1.22 -12.07 5.44
C LEU A 60 2.71 -12.24 5.12
N LYS A 61 3.38 -13.25 5.72
CA LYS A 61 4.81 -13.52 5.52
C LYS A 61 5.10 -14.19 4.19
N TYR A 62 4.31 -15.20 3.84
CA TYR A 62 4.60 -16.11 2.73
C TYR A 62 3.76 -15.83 1.48
N GLY A 63 2.71 -15.04 1.61
CA GLY A 63 1.77 -14.70 0.55
C GLY A 63 0.52 -15.58 0.53
N TRP A 64 -0.42 -15.24 -0.37
CA TRP A 64 -1.71 -15.92 -0.51
C TRP A 64 -1.90 -16.45 -1.95
N PRO A 65 -1.40 -17.66 -2.25
CA PRO A 65 -1.41 -18.22 -3.61
C PRO A 65 -2.80 -18.36 -4.22
N ASP A 66 -3.78 -18.90 -3.48
CA ASP A 66 -5.14 -19.14 -3.97
C ASP A 66 -5.85 -17.85 -4.41
N MET A 67 -5.69 -16.78 -3.65
CA MET A 67 -6.23 -15.47 -4.01
C MET A 67 -5.45 -14.86 -5.18
N SER A 68 -4.14 -15.10 -5.25
CA SER A 68 -3.30 -14.64 -6.34
C SER A 68 -3.79 -15.13 -7.71
N GLU A 69 -4.24 -16.36 -7.81
CA GLU A 69 -4.79 -16.92 -9.05
C GLU A 69 -6.09 -16.20 -9.46
N LYS A 70 -7.01 -16.01 -8.51
CA LYS A 70 -8.26 -15.27 -8.72
C LYS A 70 -8.00 -13.81 -9.12
N LEU A 71 -7.05 -13.15 -8.46
CA LEU A 71 -6.65 -11.77 -8.78
C LEU A 71 -6.02 -11.70 -10.16
N ASN A 72 -5.12 -12.61 -10.51
CA ASN A 72 -4.49 -12.64 -11.82
C ASN A 72 -5.52 -12.78 -12.95
N THR A 73 -6.56 -13.59 -12.74
CA THR A 73 -7.66 -13.73 -13.71
C THR A 73 -8.42 -12.41 -13.89
N LYS A 74 -8.78 -11.73 -12.80
CA LYS A 74 -9.43 -10.41 -12.86
C LYS A 74 -8.53 -9.32 -13.45
N LEU A 75 -7.22 -9.40 -13.19
CA LEU A 75 -6.23 -8.44 -13.68
C LEU A 75 -5.77 -8.69 -15.14
N LYS A 76 -5.98 -9.87 -15.69
CA LYS A 76 -5.68 -10.18 -17.12
C LYS A 76 -6.57 -9.41 -18.08
N ALA A 77 -7.78 -9.07 -17.67
CA ALA A 77 -8.72 -8.27 -18.47
C ALA A 77 -8.20 -6.83 -18.73
N GLU A 78 -7.18 -6.38 -18.01
CA GLU A 78 -6.61 -5.03 -18.10
C GLU A 78 -5.45 -4.91 -19.10
N GLY A 79 -5.47 -5.58 -20.22
CA GLY A 79 -4.53 -5.42 -21.32
C GLY A 79 -3.04 -5.49 -20.94
N LYS A 80 -2.19 -5.99 -21.80
CA LYS A 80 -0.74 -5.84 -21.68
C LYS A 80 -0.40 -4.39 -22.00
N MET A 81 0.04 -3.63 -21.01
CA MET A 81 0.60 -2.31 -21.26
C MET A 81 2.09 -2.48 -21.57
N GLU A 82 2.53 -1.88 -22.65
CA GLU A 82 3.95 -1.87 -23.00
C GLU A 82 4.74 -0.92 -22.09
N PRO A 83 5.99 -1.25 -21.74
CA PRO A 83 6.83 -0.33 -21.00
C PRO A 83 6.99 0.98 -21.80
N ALA A 84 6.95 2.10 -21.08
CA ALA A 84 7.17 3.40 -21.70
C ALA A 84 8.62 3.52 -22.18
N TYR A 85 8.80 3.62 -23.48
CA TYR A 85 10.10 3.88 -24.11
C TYR A 85 10.20 5.35 -24.49
N VAL A 86 11.37 5.94 -24.23
CA VAL A 86 11.74 7.24 -24.78
C VAL A 86 12.68 7.00 -25.93
N SER A 87 12.40 7.66 -27.06
CA SER A 87 13.31 7.69 -28.17
C SER A 87 14.44 8.69 -27.87
N LYS A 88 15.65 8.20 -27.63
CA LYS A 88 16.83 9.03 -27.40
C LYS A 88 17.65 9.12 -28.69
N ILE A 89 18.01 10.34 -29.08
CA ILE A 89 18.96 10.57 -30.17
C ILE A 89 20.35 10.21 -29.64
N VAL A 90 21.05 9.36 -30.37
CA VAL A 90 22.43 8.94 -30.07
C VAL A 90 23.26 8.99 -31.34
N TYR A 91 24.57 9.15 -31.20
CA TYR A 91 25.50 9.01 -32.31
C TYR A 91 25.94 7.54 -32.36
N ASP A 92 25.89 6.97 -33.56
CA ASP A 92 26.20 5.56 -33.81
C ASP A 92 26.89 5.37 -35.14
N VAL A 93 27.39 4.18 -35.40
CA VAL A 93 27.96 3.79 -36.70
C VAL A 93 26.88 3.63 -37.77
N GLN A 94 25.63 3.44 -37.38
CA GLN A 94 24.48 3.33 -38.26
C GLN A 94 23.38 4.30 -37.81
N GLY A 95 22.75 4.99 -38.75
CA GLY A 95 21.70 5.92 -38.41
C GLY A 95 20.95 6.44 -39.66
N PHE A 96 20.02 7.33 -39.45
CA PHE A 96 19.16 7.89 -40.48
C PHE A 96 19.72 9.19 -41.08
N GLN A 97 20.70 9.85 -40.43
CA GLN A 97 21.27 11.09 -40.87
C GLN A 97 22.76 11.15 -40.53
N PRO A 98 23.67 11.41 -41.50
CA PRO A 98 25.09 11.63 -41.26
C PRO A 98 25.35 13.01 -40.63
N ILE A 99 26.31 13.05 -39.71
CA ILE A 99 26.88 14.28 -39.17
C ILE A 99 28.13 14.56 -40.02
N VAL A 100 27.96 15.37 -41.07
CA VAL A 100 29.01 15.60 -42.08
C VAL A 100 30.38 15.97 -41.49
N PRO A 101 30.51 16.87 -40.51
CA PRO A 101 31.81 17.18 -39.90
C PRO A 101 32.50 15.96 -39.25
N LEU A 102 31.74 15.11 -38.53
CA LEU A 102 32.29 13.91 -37.88
C LEU A 102 32.64 12.84 -38.90
N TYR A 103 31.85 12.72 -39.96
CA TYR A 103 32.11 11.77 -41.04
C TYR A 103 33.41 12.13 -41.77
N LEU A 104 33.61 13.43 -42.10
CA LEU A 104 34.83 13.91 -42.74
C LEU A 104 36.07 13.80 -41.87
N GLN A 105 35.92 13.77 -40.55
CA GLN A 105 36.98 13.54 -39.59
C GLN A 105 37.29 12.05 -39.38
N GLY A 106 36.57 11.14 -40.06
CA GLY A 106 36.75 9.70 -39.90
C GLY A 106 36.25 9.13 -38.56
N VAL A 107 35.37 9.87 -37.85
CA VAL A 107 34.80 9.39 -36.59
C VAL A 107 33.81 8.26 -36.88
N PRO A 108 33.98 7.04 -36.31
CA PRO A 108 33.10 5.91 -36.62
C PRO A 108 31.65 6.14 -36.26
N THR A 109 31.37 6.86 -35.16
CA THR A 109 30.00 7.18 -34.69
C THR A 109 29.47 8.47 -35.27
N SER A 110 29.51 8.60 -36.60
CA SER A 110 29.15 9.82 -37.33
C SER A 110 27.69 9.87 -37.83
N MET A 111 26.88 8.88 -37.43
CA MET A 111 25.46 8.82 -37.82
C MET A 111 24.55 9.14 -36.65
N VAL A 112 23.48 9.91 -36.92
CA VAL A 112 22.40 10.13 -35.95
C VAL A 112 21.47 8.92 -35.97
N SER A 113 21.27 8.30 -34.83
CA SER A 113 20.40 7.16 -34.64
C SER A 113 19.39 7.41 -33.53
N ARG A 114 18.25 6.72 -33.58
CA ARG A 114 17.23 6.73 -32.49
C ARG A 114 17.26 5.41 -31.79
N LYS A 115 17.67 5.41 -30.52
CA LYS A 115 17.58 4.22 -29.66
C LYS A 115 16.37 4.34 -28.73
N LYS A 116 15.56 3.30 -28.68
CA LYS A 116 14.54 3.17 -27.65
C LYS A 116 15.23 2.87 -26.33
N VAL A 117 15.19 3.81 -25.41
CA VAL A 117 15.76 3.67 -24.07
C VAL A 117 14.61 3.56 -23.08
N VAL A 118 14.68 2.59 -22.17
CA VAL A 118 13.71 2.49 -21.08
C VAL A 118 13.77 3.79 -20.28
N MET A 119 12.61 4.44 -20.12
CA MET A 119 12.53 5.66 -19.31
C MET A 119 13.12 5.41 -17.91
N LYS A 120 13.88 6.38 -17.38
CA LYS A 120 14.22 6.37 -15.95
C LYS A 120 12.91 6.31 -15.18
N GLN A 121 12.69 5.18 -14.49
CA GLN A 121 11.45 4.92 -13.80
C GLN A 121 11.31 5.89 -12.62
N LYS A 122 10.26 6.70 -12.64
CA LYS A 122 9.92 7.55 -11.50
C LYS A 122 9.41 6.68 -10.36
N VAL A 123 9.96 6.87 -9.18
CA VAL A 123 9.47 6.23 -7.96
C VAL A 123 8.28 7.00 -7.43
N ILE A 124 7.21 6.27 -7.11
CA ILE A 124 5.98 6.81 -6.53
C ILE A 124 5.70 6.06 -5.24
N THR A 125 5.33 6.78 -4.20
CA THR A 125 4.84 6.18 -2.96
C THR A 125 3.33 6.18 -2.94
N ILE A 126 2.73 5.01 -2.75
CA ILE A 126 1.29 4.80 -2.59
C ILE A 126 1.02 4.27 -1.20
N ASN A 127 0.09 4.90 -0.51
CA ASN A 127 -0.42 4.50 0.79
C ASN A 127 -1.86 4.02 0.60
N LYS A 128 -2.14 2.73 0.81
CA LYS A 128 -3.51 2.20 0.80
C LYS A 128 -4.05 2.22 2.21
N ASP A 129 -5.07 3.00 2.42
CA ASP A 129 -5.83 2.99 3.67
C ASP A 129 -6.68 1.72 3.76
N VAL A 130 -6.54 1.02 4.89
CA VAL A 130 -7.34 -0.17 5.22
C VAL A 130 -8.18 0.04 6.48
N SER A 131 -8.41 1.29 6.86
CA SER A 131 -9.17 1.69 8.05
C SER A 131 -10.68 1.58 7.80
N TYR A 132 -11.18 0.36 7.68
CA TYR A 132 -12.61 0.11 7.53
C TYR A 132 -13.32 0.14 8.89
N ASN A 133 -14.58 0.57 8.91
CA ASN A 133 -15.39 0.44 10.11
C ASN A 133 -15.84 -1.00 10.36
N GLY A 134 -16.26 -1.31 11.59
CA GLY A 134 -16.62 -2.68 11.99
C GLY A 134 -17.80 -3.28 11.23
N GLY A 135 -18.70 -2.44 10.67
CA GLY A 135 -19.86 -2.86 9.89
C GLY A 135 -19.56 -3.13 8.41
N THR A 136 -18.34 -2.82 7.93
CA THR A 136 -17.98 -3.08 6.53
C THR A 136 -17.88 -4.59 6.27
N THR A 137 -18.58 -5.05 5.23
CA THR A 137 -18.55 -6.48 4.89
C THR A 137 -17.21 -6.90 4.31
N THR A 138 -16.90 -8.18 4.44
CA THR A 138 -15.67 -8.78 3.88
C THR A 138 -15.61 -8.57 2.37
N ASP A 139 -16.72 -8.78 1.67
CA ASP A 139 -16.78 -8.65 0.22
C ASP A 139 -16.52 -7.22 -0.24
N THR A 140 -17.10 -6.22 0.45
CA THR A 140 -16.84 -4.82 0.17
C THR A 140 -15.36 -4.46 0.36
N MET A 141 -14.73 -4.93 1.46
CA MET A 141 -13.30 -4.71 1.69
C MET A 141 -12.45 -5.32 0.57
N MET A 142 -12.81 -6.52 0.11
CA MET A 142 -12.12 -7.20 -0.98
C MET A 142 -12.26 -6.46 -2.31
N GLU A 143 -13.46 -5.99 -2.63
CA GLU A 143 -13.72 -5.24 -3.87
C GLU A 143 -12.92 -3.93 -3.91
N GLU A 144 -12.95 -3.14 -2.83
CA GLU A 144 -12.20 -1.89 -2.74
C GLU A 144 -10.68 -2.12 -2.84
N SER A 145 -10.21 -3.21 -2.27
CA SER A 145 -8.80 -3.58 -2.35
C SER A 145 -8.39 -4.04 -3.74
N ILE A 146 -9.26 -4.72 -4.47
CA ILE A 146 -9.02 -5.09 -5.87
C ILE A 146 -8.91 -3.83 -6.74
N LYS A 147 -9.74 -2.81 -6.49
CA LYS A 147 -9.63 -1.52 -7.18
C LYS A 147 -8.24 -0.90 -6.96
N ALA A 148 -7.76 -0.86 -5.71
CA ALA A 148 -6.42 -0.36 -5.41
C ALA A 148 -5.33 -1.16 -6.12
N PHE A 149 -5.47 -2.48 -6.16
CA PHE A 149 -4.51 -3.37 -6.83
C PHE A 149 -4.44 -3.09 -8.35
N ARG A 150 -5.60 -2.86 -8.99
CA ARG A 150 -5.68 -2.47 -10.41
C ARG A 150 -4.93 -1.17 -10.68
N ILE A 151 -5.12 -0.16 -9.83
CA ILE A 151 -4.41 1.13 -9.94
C ILE A 151 -2.89 0.93 -9.87
N ILE A 152 -2.42 0.17 -8.88
CA ILE A 152 -0.99 -0.10 -8.69
C ILE A 152 -0.41 -0.83 -9.92
N LYS A 153 -1.11 -1.84 -10.41
CA LYS A 153 -0.70 -2.59 -11.59
C LYS A 153 -0.61 -1.67 -12.83
N ARG A 154 -1.60 -0.80 -13.05
CA ARG A 154 -1.57 0.19 -14.15
C ARG A 154 -0.35 1.08 -14.06
N LEU A 155 -0.04 1.64 -12.90
CA LEU A 155 1.13 2.50 -12.71
C LEU A 155 2.44 1.76 -13.03
N GLU A 156 2.60 0.56 -12.52
CA GLU A 156 3.81 -0.22 -12.81
C GLU A 156 3.93 -0.60 -14.30
N THR A 157 2.82 -0.83 -14.95
CA THR A 157 2.81 -1.08 -16.40
C THR A 157 3.14 0.18 -17.19
N GLN A 158 2.79 1.36 -16.70
CA GLN A 158 3.21 2.66 -17.28
C GLN A 158 4.68 3.00 -17.01
N GLY A 159 5.44 2.11 -16.36
CA GLY A 159 6.88 2.30 -16.11
C GLY A 159 7.20 3.05 -14.82
N TYR A 160 6.22 3.29 -13.95
CA TYR A 160 6.49 3.77 -12.60
C TYR A 160 6.99 2.65 -11.71
N ARG A 161 7.80 2.98 -10.71
CA ARG A 161 8.19 2.08 -9.63
C ARG A 161 7.44 2.47 -8.38
N VAL A 162 6.66 1.54 -7.82
CA VAL A 162 5.77 1.84 -6.70
C VAL A 162 6.37 1.33 -5.39
N ASN A 163 6.59 2.25 -4.45
CA ASN A 163 6.66 1.94 -3.03
C ASN A 163 5.22 1.82 -2.52
N LEU A 164 4.83 0.64 -2.04
CA LEU A 164 3.48 0.42 -1.55
C LEU A 164 3.49 0.23 -0.05
N ASN A 165 2.64 1.00 0.61
CA ASN A 165 2.39 0.89 2.04
C ASN A 165 0.91 0.55 2.29
N VAL A 166 0.66 -0.19 3.35
CA VAL A 166 -0.66 -0.34 3.96
C VAL A 166 -0.70 0.57 5.18
N CYS A 167 -1.78 1.33 5.30
CA CYS A 167 -1.94 2.33 6.35
C CYS A 167 -3.20 2.10 7.17
N LEU A 168 -3.08 2.35 8.46
CA LEU A 168 -4.19 2.42 9.42
C LEU A 168 -4.21 3.80 10.04
N GLY A 169 -5.35 4.48 9.97
CA GLY A 169 -5.64 5.66 10.78
C GLY A 169 -6.76 5.34 11.75
N THR A 170 -6.51 5.50 13.05
CA THR A 170 -7.53 5.27 14.07
C THR A 170 -7.58 6.41 15.07
N LYS A 171 -8.78 6.76 15.47
CA LYS A 171 -9.08 7.84 16.44
C LYS A 171 -9.74 7.24 17.66
N ARG A 172 -9.38 7.75 18.83
CA ARG A 172 -10.11 7.47 20.06
C ARG A 172 -11.45 8.17 20.05
N TRP A 173 -12.46 7.59 20.69
CA TRP A 173 -13.74 8.28 20.95
C TRP A 173 -13.50 9.57 21.75
N PRO A 174 -14.12 10.70 21.36
CA PRO A 174 -14.06 11.92 22.15
C PRO A 174 -14.50 11.62 23.57
N SER A 175 -13.78 12.14 24.56
CA SER A 175 -14.29 12.09 25.93
C SER A 175 -15.47 13.02 26.06
N SER A 176 -16.36 12.75 27.03
CA SER A 176 -17.54 13.57 27.32
C SER A 176 -17.20 15.07 27.60
N ASN A 177 -15.93 15.39 27.85
CA ASN A 177 -15.43 16.72 28.14
C ASN A 177 -14.95 17.50 26.89
N GLY A 178 -15.28 17.04 25.67
CA GLY A 178 -14.96 17.75 24.43
C GLY A 178 -13.48 17.82 24.06
N ASN A 179 -12.60 17.14 24.78
CA ASN A 179 -11.17 17.10 24.47
C ASN A 179 -10.92 16.37 23.14
N THR A 180 -10.10 16.98 22.28
CA THR A 180 -9.67 16.38 21.01
C THR A 180 -9.12 14.97 21.24
N SER A 181 -9.65 14.02 20.49
CA SER A 181 -9.28 12.61 20.58
C SER A 181 -7.85 12.38 20.12
N GLU A 182 -7.15 11.49 20.81
CA GLU A 182 -5.85 10.99 20.35
C GLU A 182 -6.02 10.25 19.01
N GLN A 183 -5.04 10.44 18.12
CA GLN A 183 -5.05 9.90 16.76
C GLN A 183 -3.77 9.11 16.52
N TYR A 184 -3.90 7.93 15.96
CA TYR A 184 -2.78 7.05 15.67
C TYR A 184 -2.78 6.68 14.20
N TYR A 185 -1.61 6.84 13.58
CA TYR A 185 -1.39 6.57 12.18
C TYR A 185 -0.26 5.54 12.04
N VAL A 186 -0.57 4.41 11.44
CA VAL A 186 0.39 3.32 11.24
C VAL A 186 0.62 3.13 9.76
N ARG A 187 1.88 3.04 9.35
CA ARG A 187 2.29 2.77 7.97
C ARG A 187 3.23 1.58 7.94
N ILE A 188 2.92 0.61 7.11
CA ILE A 188 3.73 -0.61 6.93
C ILE A 188 4.10 -0.71 5.46
N ARG A 189 5.40 -0.76 5.15
CA ARG A 189 5.85 -1.00 3.79
C ARG A 189 5.65 -2.45 3.41
N VAL A 190 4.79 -2.69 2.42
CA VAL A 190 4.49 -4.04 1.90
C VAL A 190 5.21 -4.34 0.59
N LYS A 191 5.68 -3.32 -0.14
CA LYS A 191 6.49 -3.46 -1.35
C LYS A 191 7.44 -2.28 -1.50
N SER A 192 8.70 -2.58 -1.82
CA SER A 192 9.69 -1.58 -2.21
C SER A 192 9.62 -1.30 -3.73
N ALA A 193 10.02 -0.09 -4.14
CA ALA A 193 10.13 0.27 -5.55
C ALA A 193 11.13 -0.60 -6.31
N ASN A 194 12.12 -1.17 -5.64
CA ASN A 194 13.12 -2.05 -6.24
C ASN A 194 12.61 -3.47 -6.48
N GLU A 195 11.47 -3.83 -5.89
CA GLU A 195 10.87 -5.15 -6.03
C GLU A 195 9.88 -5.19 -7.20
N LYS A 196 9.82 -6.35 -7.88
CA LYS A 196 8.78 -6.61 -8.88
C LYS A 196 7.43 -6.78 -8.17
N LEU A 197 6.35 -6.44 -8.89
CA LEU A 197 4.99 -6.66 -8.40
C LEU A 197 4.74 -8.17 -8.24
N ASN A 198 4.65 -8.64 -7.00
CA ASN A 198 4.32 -10.01 -6.66
C ASN A 198 2.87 -10.09 -6.14
N VAL A 199 1.97 -10.58 -6.99
CA VAL A 199 0.53 -10.64 -6.69
C VAL A 199 0.25 -11.49 -5.44
N SER A 200 0.95 -12.63 -5.28
CA SER A 200 0.75 -13.53 -4.14
C SER A 200 1.13 -12.87 -2.81
N LYS A 201 2.28 -12.17 -2.77
CA LYS A 201 2.72 -11.47 -1.55
C LYS A 201 1.81 -10.28 -1.20
N LEU A 202 1.27 -9.59 -2.19
CA LEU A 202 0.46 -8.41 -1.98
C LEU A 202 -1.04 -8.73 -1.82
N ALA A 203 -1.48 -9.93 -2.20
CA ALA A 203 -2.88 -10.32 -2.08
C ALA A 203 -3.38 -10.24 -0.63
N PHE A 204 -2.64 -10.80 0.32
CA PHE A 204 -3.06 -10.79 1.72
C PHE A 204 -3.11 -9.37 2.30
N PRO A 205 -2.03 -8.56 2.30
CA PRO A 205 -2.05 -7.26 2.98
C PRO A 205 -3.00 -6.24 2.35
N LEU A 206 -3.40 -6.43 1.08
CA LEU A 206 -4.33 -5.53 0.41
C LEU A 206 -5.77 -6.01 0.44
N VAL A 207 -6.00 -7.32 0.28
CA VAL A 207 -7.34 -7.85 -0.03
C VAL A 207 -7.97 -8.57 1.16
N ASN A 208 -7.17 -9.17 2.07
CA ASN A 208 -7.74 -9.95 3.16
C ASN A 208 -8.17 -9.07 4.33
N PRO A 209 -9.42 -9.15 4.80
CA PRO A 209 -9.90 -8.43 5.98
C PRO A 209 -9.08 -8.67 7.24
N SER A 210 -8.41 -9.83 7.35
CA SER A 210 -7.54 -10.15 8.47
C SER A 210 -6.35 -9.20 8.59
N MET A 211 -5.93 -8.53 7.52
CA MET A 211 -4.90 -7.49 7.63
C MET A 211 -5.31 -6.41 8.62
N LEU A 212 -6.55 -5.94 8.57
CA LEU A 212 -7.08 -5.02 9.57
C LEU A 212 -7.44 -5.76 10.87
N ARG A 213 -8.31 -6.79 10.76
CA ARG A 213 -9.07 -7.33 11.89
C ARG A 213 -8.29 -8.30 12.78
N ARG A 214 -7.16 -8.82 12.30
CA ARG A 214 -6.23 -9.62 13.11
C ARG A 214 -4.88 -8.92 13.26
N ILE A 215 -4.25 -8.56 12.17
CA ILE A 215 -2.86 -8.10 12.16
C ILE A 215 -2.73 -6.67 12.72
N LEU A 216 -3.49 -5.71 12.20
CA LEU A 216 -3.46 -4.33 12.69
C LEU A 216 -4.14 -4.18 14.05
N PHE A 217 -5.20 -4.95 14.34
CA PHE A 217 -5.79 -4.97 15.67
C PHE A 217 -4.82 -5.53 16.71
N ARG A 218 -4.04 -6.57 16.36
CA ARG A 218 -2.97 -7.05 17.22
C ARG A 218 -1.94 -5.97 17.52
N PHE A 219 -1.60 -5.14 16.55
CA PHE A 219 -0.73 -4.00 16.79
C PHE A 219 -1.32 -3.04 17.84
N ILE A 220 -2.62 -2.72 17.76
CA ILE A 220 -3.31 -1.89 18.74
C ILE A 220 -3.25 -2.53 20.15
N GLU A 221 -3.37 -3.85 20.24
CA GLU A 221 -3.33 -4.59 21.51
C GLU A 221 -1.96 -4.58 22.19
N VAL A 222 -0.88 -4.57 21.41
CA VAL A 222 0.49 -4.67 21.93
C VAL A 222 1.20 -3.34 22.06
N TYR A 223 0.83 -2.33 21.27
CA TYR A 223 1.54 -1.05 21.25
C TYR A 223 1.14 -0.19 22.48
N PRO A 224 2.08 0.10 23.42
CA PRO A 224 1.74 0.62 24.75
C PRO A 224 0.96 1.93 24.73
N SER A 225 1.35 2.91 23.89
CA SER A 225 0.67 4.21 23.79
C SER A 225 -0.75 4.07 23.25
N VAL A 226 -0.93 3.23 22.22
CA VAL A 226 -2.22 2.99 21.58
C VAL A 226 -3.14 2.23 22.52
N SER A 227 -2.67 1.10 23.07
CA SER A 227 -3.50 0.23 23.92
C SER A 227 -3.97 0.90 25.22
N LYS A 228 -3.20 1.84 25.77
CA LYS A 228 -3.64 2.64 26.92
C LYS A 228 -4.73 3.64 26.57
N SER A 229 -4.74 4.15 25.34
CA SER A 229 -5.70 5.14 24.88
C SER A 229 -7.04 4.54 24.47
N PHE A 230 -7.05 3.29 23.99
CA PHE A 230 -8.26 2.61 23.49
C PHE A 230 -8.88 1.69 24.53
N VAL A 231 -9.60 2.26 25.49
CA VAL A 231 -10.22 1.50 26.59
C VAL A 231 -11.42 0.66 26.10
N ASN A 232 -12.13 1.11 25.05
CA ASN A 232 -13.36 0.50 24.56
C ASN A 232 -13.26 0.19 23.06
N GLY A 233 -12.58 -0.91 22.69
CA GLY A 233 -12.42 -1.36 21.30
C GLY A 233 -11.22 -0.76 20.58
N TYR A 234 -11.21 -0.87 19.25
CA TYR A 234 -10.06 -0.51 18.42
C TYR A 234 -10.14 0.92 17.84
N GLY A 235 -11.00 1.76 18.39
CA GLY A 235 -11.25 3.11 17.88
C GLY A 235 -12.16 3.11 16.65
N TYR A 236 -12.13 4.20 15.92
CA TYR A 236 -12.83 4.34 14.65
C TYR A 236 -11.91 4.96 13.58
N PRO A 237 -12.19 4.71 12.29
CA PRO A 237 -11.36 5.17 11.20
C PRO A 237 -11.09 6.68 11.23
N ALA A 238 -9.87 7.07 10.90
CA ALA A 238 -9.53 8.46 10.63
C ALA A 238 -10.17 8.90 9.30
N ASP A 239 -10.39 10.20 9.15
CA ASP A 239 -10.94 10.74 7.90
C ASP A 239 -9.89 10.69 6.79
N ASP A 240 -10.35 10.51 5.55
CA ASP A 240 -9.48 10.47 4.37
C ASP A 240 -8.58 11.71 4.24
N LYS A 241 -9.08 12.88 4.64
CA LYS A 241 -8.31 14.14 4.66
C LYS A 241 -7.15 14.07 5.65
N ASP A 242 -7.37 13.49 6.82
CA ASP A 242 -6.34 13.28 7.82
C ASP A 242 -5.31 12.27 7.33
N MET A 243 -5.76 11.16 6.74
CA MET A 243 -4.85 10.16 6.15
C MET A 243 -3.95 10.75 5.07
N LYS A 244 -4.49 11.61 4.19
CA LYS A 244 -3.69 12.30 3.16
C LYS A 244 -2.67 13.25 3.74
N ARG A 245 -3.00 13.94 4.82
CA ARG A 245 -2.10 14.91 5.46
C ARG A 245 -0.94 14.22 6.19
N GLU A 246 -1.21 13.08 6.80
CA GLU A 246 -0.25 12.41 7.67
C GLU A 246 0.78 11.56 6.90
N PHE A 247 0.51 11.17 5.67
CA PHE A 247 1.40 10.32 4.89
C PHE A 247 1.86 10.98 3.59
N ASP A 248 3.18 11.01 3.39
CA ASP A 248 3.77 11.48 2.13
C ASP A 248 3.41 10.55 0.97
N GLY A 249 3.19 11.13 -0.21
CA GLY A 249 2.86 10.39 -1.41
C GLY A 249 1.38 10.43 -1.76
N ILE A 250 0.91 9.41 -2.46
CA ILE A 250 -0.49 9.29 -2.88
C ILE A 250 -1.21 8.37 -1.92
N THR A 251 -2.21 8.88 -1.22
CA THR A 251 -3.06 8.07 -0.35
C THR A 251 -4.32 7.66 -1.09
N LEU A 252 -4.49 6.35 -1.25
CA LEU A 252 -5.73 5.75 -1.73
C LEU A 252 -6.65 5.51 -0.54
N PRO A 253 -7.87 6.07 -0.55
CA PRO A 253 -8.82 5.93 0.55
C PRO A 253 -9.25 4.47 0.75
N ALA A 254 -9.87 4.19 1.90
CA ALA A 254 -10.46 2.88 2.17
C ALA A 254 -11.51 2.53 1.09
N PHE A 255 -12.39 3.49 0.77
CA PHE A 255 -13.40 3.37 -0.28
C PHE A 255 -13.03 4.25 -1.47
N ILE A 256 -12.78 3.63 -2.63
CA ILE A 256 -12.45 4.32 -3.87
C ILE A 256 -13.74 4.57 -4.64
N SER A 257 -14.26 5.79 -4.54
CA SER A 257 -15.52 6.20 -5.17
C SER A 257 -15.42 6.42 -6.68
N THR A 258 -14.20 6.65 -7.18
CA THR A 258 -13.98 6.91 -8.61
C THR A 258 -14.03 5.61 -9.41
N ASP A 259 -14.69 5.65 -10.56
CA ASP A 259 -14.66 4.58 -11.54
C ASP A 259 -13.22 4.36 -12.03
N ILE A 260 -12.69 3.17 -11.77
CA ILE A 260 -11.30 2.83 -12.07
C ILE A 260 -11.00 2.91 -13.57
N ASP A 261 -11.98 2.65 -14.41
CA ASP A 261 -11.79 2.68 -15.86
C ASP A 261 -11.56 4.10 -16.37
N LYS A 262 -11.91 5.12 -15.60
CA LYS A 262 -11.60 6.53 -15.87
C LYS A 262 -10.18 6.93 -15.46
N ILE A 263 -9.51 6.14 -14.62
CA ILE A 263 -8.15 6.40 -14.18
C ILE A 263 -7.16 5.90 -15.23
N LYS A 264 -6.65 6.81 -16.05
CA LYS A 264 -5.74 6.49 -17.16
C LYS A 264 -4.28 6.80 -16.86
N ASN A 265 -4.02 7.75 -15.97
CA ASN A 265 -2.67 8.26 -15.69
C ASN A 265 -2.49 8.65 -14.21
N LEU A 266 -1.29 9.08 -13.87
CA LEU A 266 -0.93 9.45 -12.50
C LEU A 266 -1.72 10.66 -11.98
N GLU A 267 -2.02 11.64 -12.85
CA GLU A 267 -2.74 12.86 -12.45
C GLU A 267 -4.18 12.53 -12.07
N ASP A 268 -4.81 11.58 -12.76
CA ASP A 268 -6.14 11.09 -12.41
C ASP A 268 -6.16 10.50 -11.00
N ILE A 269 -5.07 9.79 -10.62
CA ILE A 269 -4.94 9.20 -9.27
C ILE A 269 -4.74 10.29 -8.22
N LYS A 270 -3.91 11.29 -8.49
CA LYS A 270 -3.72 12.44 -7.59
C LYS A 270 -5.00 13.25 -7.41
N GLY A 271 -5.81 13.31 -8.46
CA GLY A 271 -7.10 13.98 -8.50
C GLY A 271 -8.27 13.20 -7.90
N LEU A 272 -8.04 11.98 -7.35
CA LEU A 272 -9.09 11.21 -6.69
C LEU A 272 -9.74 12.07 -5.59
N LYS A 273 -11.02 12.43 -5.83
CA LYS A 273 -11.83 13.11 -4.82
C LYS A 273 -12.11 12.13 -3.69
N ILE A 274 -11.85 12.58 -2.52
CA ILE A 274 -12.18 11.92 -1.25
C ILE A 274 -13.41 12.58 -0.69
#